data_123e65602e03a40b6bb729345c37948c
#
_entry.id   123e65602e03a40b6bb729345c37948c
#
_cell.length_a   1.000
_cell.length_b   1.000
_cell.length_c   1.000
_cell.angle_alpha   90.00
_cell.angle_beta   90.00
_cell.angle_gamma   90.00
#
_symmetry.space_group_name_H-M   'P 1'
#
loop_
_entity.id
_entity.type
_entity.pdbx_description
1 polymer ?
#
loop_
_entity_poly.entity_id
_entity_poly.type
_entity_poly.pdbx_seq_one_letter_code
_entity_poly.pdbx_strand_id
1 'polypeptide(L)'
;MPLTIAVITVSDRCAQGAREDLSGPLAADLLGKFGSVTGPAVVPDGIDSVQGAILAAVENGARVIVTAGGTGITSRDLTPEATAPLISRRIPGIENLLRDNPRVPSAALSRGLAGIVEHRGSRAFVLNAPGSVGGVRDAVGAVGPRLAHIIEQLDDSDHPLAFTPHEAATRRVQNRGESDGRDAAVVLAGVSRQAVDVGRLAELVGTPAAGAIVTFRGQVRDHDEGRAVVAIDYEAHPDADAVVRRIAEDAARGSGASRIAVLHRTGHAEVGDVA
;
A
#
# COMPACT_ATOMS: atom_id res chain seq x y z
N MET A 1 -14.06 -13.02 16.51
CA MET A 1 -12.96 -13.99 16.82
C MET A 1 -11.63 -13.36 16.48
N PRO A 2 -10.53 -13.70 17.17
CA PRO A 2 -9.22 -13.17 16.78
C PRO A 2 -8.90 -13.60 15.34
N LEU A 3 -8.24 -12.73 14.59
CA LEU A 3 -7.80 -13.01 13.21
C LEU A 3 -6.82 -14.17 13.21
N THR A 4 -7.10 -15.24 12.45
CA THR A 4 -6.20 -16.39 12.30
C THR A 4 -5.34 -16.21 11.04
N ILE A 5 -4.04 -16.26 11.20
CA ILE A 5 -3.04 -16.03 10.16
C ILE A 5 -2.18 -17.28 10.02
N ALA A 6 -1.97 -17.75 8.80
CA ALA A 6 -1.04 -18.85 8.51
C ALA A 6 0.21 -18.33 7.80
N VAL A 7 1.38 -18.82 8.20
CA VAL A 7 2.65 -18.56 7.55
C VAL A 7 3.18 -19.85 6.93
N ILE A 8 3.58 -19.78 5.65
CA ILE A 8 4.11 -20.91 4.88
C ILE A 8 5.46 -20.49 4.30
N THR A 9 6.54 -21.17 4.69
CA THR A 9 7.84 -20.97 4.07
C THR A 9 8.01 -21.91 2.89
N VAL A 10 8.29 -21.36 1.72
CA VAL A 10 8.49 -22.11 0.47
C VAL A 10 9.98 -22.16 0.16
N SER A 11 10.62 -23.29 0.38
CA SER A 11 12.05 -23.47 0.14
C SER A 11 12.47 -24.94 0.18
N ASP A 12 13.00 -25.47 -0.91
CA ASP A 12 13.60 -26.81 -0.97
C ASP A 12 14.68 -26.99 0.10
N ARG A 13 15.57 -26.01 0.24
CA ARG A 13 16.67 -26.08 1.19
C ARG A 13 16.24 -26.12 2.64
N CYS A 14 15.21 -25.37 2.98
CA CYS A 14 14.64 -25.41 4.35
C CYS A 14 13.89 -26.71 4.57
N ALA A 15 13.10 -27.19 3.60
CA ALA A 15 12.32 -28.43 3.68
C ALA A 15 13.23 -29.66 3.85
N GLN A 16 14.44 -29.64 3.25
CA GLN A 16 15.44 -30.70 3.36
C GLN A 16 16.37 -30.53 4.58
N GLY A 17 16.19 -29.49 5.40
CA GLY A 17 17.07 -29.20 6.54
C GLY A 17 18.48 -28.72 6.16
N ALA A 18 18.72 -28.41 4.87
CA ALA A 18 20.00 -27.92 4.39
C ALA A 18 20.24 -26.43 4.68
N ARG A 19 19.20 -25.72 5.09
CA ARG A 19 19.24 -24.31 5.50
C ARG A 19 18.22 -24.03 6.60
N GLU A 20 18.59 -23.21 7.55
CA GLU A 20 17.66 -22.69 8.55
C GLU A 20 16.63 -21.72 7.92
N ASP A 21 15.38 -21.85 8.31
CA ASP A 21 14.34 -20.88 7.94
C ASP A 21 14.39 -19.64 8.84
N LEU A 22 14.82 -18.52 8.29
CA LEU A 22 14.86 -17.24 8.99
C LEU A 22 13.65 -16.34 8.61
N SER A 23 13.03 -16.60 7.47
CA SER A 23 11.96 -15.77 6.93
C SER A 23 10.60 -16.09 7.53
N GLY A 24 10.29 -17.36 7.70
CA GLY A 24 9.02 -17.82 8.28
C GLY A 24 8.83 -17.39 9.73
N PRO A 25 9.78 -17.67 10.63
CA PRO A 25 9.70 -17.19 12.02
C PRO A 25 9.59 -15.68 12.13
N LEU A 26 10.32 -14.92 11.30
CA LEU A 26 10.20 -13.47 11.26
C LEU A 26 8.79 -13.04 10.79
N ALA A 27 8.24 -13.68 9.76
CA ALA A 27 6.89 -13.39 9.30
C ALA A 27 5.87 -13.63 10.42
N ALA A 28 6.00 -14.75 11.13
CA ALA A 28 5.11 -15.11 12.22
C ALA A 28 5.20 -14.08 13.38
N ASP A 29 6.39 -13.67 13.78
CA ASP A 29 6.59 -12.66 14.81
C ASP A 29 5.96 -11.31 14.43
N LEU A 30 6.22 -10.85 13.22
CA LEU A 30 5.69 -9.57 12.72
C LEU A 30 4.16 -9.58 12.57
N LEU A 31 3.59 -10.71 12.13
CA LEU A 31 2.15 -10.88 11.94
C LEU A 31 1.40 -11.11 13.24
N GLY A 32 2.08 -11.60 14.29
CA GLY A 32 1.51 -11.79 15.62
C GLY A 32 0.91 -10.54 16.25
N LYS A 33 1.26 -9.35 15.77
CA LYS A 33 0.67 -8.07 16.18
C LYS A 33 -0.77 -7.86 15.66
N PHE A 34 -1.15 -8.61 14.64
CA PHE A 34 -2.43 -8.46 13.95
C PHE A 34 -3.40 -9.61 14.25
N GLY A 35 -2.94 -10.74 14.75
CA GLY A 35 -3.79 -11.89 15.05
C GLY A 35 -3.02 -13.10 15.57
N SER A 36 -3.74 -14.21 15.76
CA SER A 36 -3.15 -15.51 16.10
C SER A 36 -2.45 -16.11 14.89
N VAL A 37 -1.16 -16.39 15.00
CA VAL A 37 -0.37 -16.97 13.91
C VAL A 37 -0.17 -18.45 14.08
N THR A 38 -0.40 -19.22 13.03
CA THR A 38 -0.04 -20.65 12.91
C THR A 38 1.11 -20.83 11.93
N GLY A 39 2.01 -21.74 12.20
CA GLY A 39 3.22 -21.96 11.41
C GLY A 39 4.44 -21.25 12.03
N PRO A 40 5.56 -21.09 11.26
CA PRO A 40 5.66 -21.37 9.81
C PRO A 40 5.61 -22.88 9.47
N ALA A 41 4.80 -23.23 8.47
CA ALA A 41 4.89 -24.54 7.84
C ALA A 41 5.91 -24.44 6.70
N VAL A 42 6.91 -25.32 6.72
CA VAL A 42 7.96 -25.33 5.68
C VAL A 42 7.59 -26.37 4.62
N VAL A 43 7.49 -25.92 3.35
CA VAL A 43 7.21 -26.79 2.20
C VAL A 43 8.28 -26.64 1.12
N PRO A 44 8.52 -27.69 0.32
CA PRO A 44 9.43 -27.58 -0.83
C PRO A 44 8.86 -26.66 -1.91
N ASP A 45 9.73 -26.16 -2.77
CA ASP A 45 9.35 -25.46 -3.99
C ASP A 45 8.56 -26.40 -4.90
N GLY A 46 7.44 -25.92 -5.48
CA GLY A 46 6.61 -26.72 -6.37
C GLY A 46 5.14 -26.30 -6.32
N ILE A 47 4.40 -26.63 -7.38
CA ILE A 47 2.99 -26.23 -7.49
C ILE A 47 2.15 -26.99 -6.47
N ASP A 48 2.21 -28.31 -6.44
CA ASP A 48 1.36 -29.14 -5.58
C ASP A 48 1.63 -28.92 -4.09
N SER A 49 2.89 -28.74 -3.70
CA SER A 49 3.29 -28.50 -2.31
C SER A 49 2.75 -27.17 -1.79
N VAL A 50 2.86 -26.12 -2.59
CA VAL A 50 2.39 -24.77 -2.22
C VAL A 50 0.86 -24.71 -2.23
N GLN A 51 0.21 -25.27 -3.25
CA GLN A 51 -1.26 -25.34 -3.32
C GLN A 51 -1.84 -26.12 -2.14
N GLY A 52 -1.28 -27.28 -1.87
CA GLY A 52 -1.72 -28.11 -0.75
C GLY A 52 -1.61 -27.38 0.59
N ALA A 53 -0.50 -26.67 0.83
CA ALA A 53 -0.31 -25.90 2.05
C ALA A 53 -1.28 -24.72 2.16
N ILE A 54 -1.54 -23.99 1.08
CA ILE A 54 -2.50 -22.88 1.07
C ILE A 54 -3.92 -23.41 1.36
N LEU A 55 -4.36 -24.46 0.66
CA LEU A 55 -5.69 -25.03 0.86
C LEU A 55 -5.86 -25.59 2.26
N ALA A 56 -4.87 -26.32 2.78
CA ALA A 56 -4.87 -26.80 4.17
C ALA A 56 -4.98 -25.65 5.18
N ALA A 57 -4.30 -24.53 4.95
CA ALA A 57 -4.41 -23.36 5.80
C ALA A 57 -5.84 -22.79 5.80
N VAL A 58 -6.49 -22.70 4.63
CA VAL A 58 -7.91 -22.27 4.53
C VAL A 58 -8.83 -23.24 5.28
N GLU A 59 -8.65 -24.54 5.10
CA GLU A 59 -9.44 -25.58 5.79
C GLU A 59 -9.27 -25.53 7.31
N ASN A 60 -8.09 -25.17 7.80
CA ASN A 60 -7.81 -24.96 9.22
C ASN A 60 -8.26 -23.59 9.75
N GLY A 61 -9.02 -22.82 8.96
CA GLY A 61 -9.65 -21.57 9.37
C GLY A 61 -8.74 -20.33 9.29
N ALA A 62 -7.62 -20.39 8.58
CA ALA A 62 -6.82 -19.20 8.34
C ALA A 62 -7.59 -18.20 7.45
N ARG A 63 -7.65 -16.97 7.91
CA ARG A 63 -8.26 -15.84 7.18
C ARG A 63 -7.23 -15.03 6.40
N VAL A 64 -5.99 -15.11 6.81
CA VAL A 64 -4.82 -14.53 6.13
C VAL A 64 -3.76 -15.61 5.96
N ILE A 65 -3.21 -15.73 4.78
CA ILE A 65 -2.15 -16.67 4.44
C ILE A 65 -0.99 -15.90 3.82
N VAL A 66 0.19 -16.00 4.43
CA VAL A 66 1.40 -15.40 3.88
C VAL A 66 2.37 -16.51 3.52
N THR A 67 2.68 -16.65 2.23
CA THR A 67 3.78 -17.51 1.79
C THR A 67 5.07 -16.69 1.71
N ALA A 68 6.21 -17.26 2.10
CA ALA A 68 7.52 -16.62 2.04
C ALA A 68 8.49 -17.46 1.21
N GLY A 69 8.83 -17.02 0.02
CA GLY A 69 9.73 -17.67 -0.91
C GLY A 69 9.12 -18.08 -2.25
N GLY A 70 9.96 -18.52 -3.18
CA GLY A 70 9.55 -18.98 -4.52
C GLY A 70 8.89 -17.93 -5.41
N THR A 71 9.15 -16.62 -5.19
CA THR A 71 8.53 -15.53 -5.95
C THR A 71 9.43 -14.88 -7.00
N GLY A 72 10.64 -15.37 -7.18
CA GLY A 72 11.61 -14.84 -8.13
C GLY A 72 11.39 -15.33 -9.57
N ILE A 73 12.45 -15.28 -10.38
CA ILE A 73 12.42 -15.59 -11.82
C ILE A 73 13.16 -16.87 -12.18
N THR A 74 13.65 -17.62 -11.19
CA THR A 74 14.30 -18.90 -11.48
C THR A 74 13.28 -19.98 -11.79
N SER A 75 13.68 -21.07 -12.43
CA SER A 75 12.79 -22.18 -12.81
C SER A 75 12.16 -22.91 -11.61
N ARG A 76 12.67 -22.69 -10.40
CA ARG A 76 12.14 -23.26 -9.15
C ARG A 76 11.17 -22.34 -8.44
N ASP A 77 11.17 -21.06 -8.78
CA ASP A 77 10.26 -20.07 -8.19
C ASP A 77 8.86 -20.24 -8.77
N LEU A 78 8.07 -21.13 -8.22
CA LEU A 78 6.74 -21.53 -8.71
C LEU A 78 5.60 -21.11 -7.76
N THR A 79 5.88 -20.34 -6.72
CA THR A 79 4.86 -19.90 -5.78
C THR A 79 3.73 -19.10 -6.45
N PRO A 80 4.00 -18.17 -7.38
CA PRO A 80 2.94 -17.45 -8.09
C PRO A 80 2.09 -18.39 -8.97
N GLU A 81 2.72 -19.34 -9.67
CA GLU A 81 2.05 -20.32 -10.52
C GLU A 81 1.16 -21.26 -9.70
N ALA A 82 1.59 -21.62 -8.49
CA ALA A 82 0.80 -22.40 -7.56
C ALA A 82 -0.38 -21.61 -7.00
N THR A 83 -0.18 -20.34 -6.71
CA THR A 83 -1.19 -19.49 -6.07
C THR A 83 -2.24 -18.97 -7.05
N ALA A 84 -1.85 -18.64 -8.27
CA ALA A 84 -2.73 -18.02 -9.27
C ALA A 84 -4.04 -18.79 -9.53
N PRO A 85 -4.05 -20.13 -9.70
CA PRO A 85 -5.29 -20.89 -9.92
C PRO A 85 -6.23 -20.90 -8.71
N LEU A 86 -5.74 -20.63 -7.50
CA LEU A 86 -6.53 -20.62 -6.27
C LEU A 86 -7.19 -19.24 -6.03
N ILE A 87 -6.67 -18.18 -6.65
CA ILE A 87 -7.18 -16.83 -6.45
C ILE A 87 -8.44 -16.61 -7.27
N SER A 88 -9.56 -16.37 -6.58
CA SER A 88 -10.84 -15.97 -7.20
C SER A 88 -10.85 -14.47 -7.55
N ARG A 89 -10.19 -13.63 -6.76
CA ARG A 89 -10.09 -12.16 -6.96
C ARG A 89 -8.68 -11.70 -6.65
N ARG A 90 -7.97 -11.18 -7.67
CA ARG A 90 -6.64 -10.57 -7.47
C ARG A 90 -6.76 -9.17 -6.89
N ILE A 91 -5.71 -8.77 -6.13
CA ILE A 91 -5.57 -7.43 -5.56
C ILE A 91 -4.25 -6.80 -6.08
N PRO A 92 -4.21 -6.36 -7.36
CA PRO A 92 -2.97 -5.87 -7.98
C PRO A 92 -2.37 -4.66 -7.27
N GLY A 93 -3.18 -3.85 -6.59
CA GLY A 93 -2.70 -2.71 -5.82
C GLY A 93 -1.73 -3.11 -4.70
N ILE A 94 -1.97 -4.26 -4.03
CA ILE A 94 -1.05 -4.79 -3.02
C ILE A 94 0.22 -5.33 -3.68
N GLU A 95 0.08 -6.04 -4.79
CA GLU A 95 1.23 -6.57 -5.54
C GLU A 95 2.16 -5.44 -6.00
N ASN A 96 1.61 -4.35 -6.52
CA ASN A 96 2.38 -3.17 -6.95
C ASN A 96 3.05 -2.48 -5.76
N LEU A 97 2.36 -2.36 -4.63
CA LEU A 97 2.93 -1.78 -3.41
C LEU A 97 4.18 -2.54 -2.93
N LEU A 98 4.24 -3.87 -3.14
CA LEU A 98 5.41 -4.67 -2.79
C LEU A 98 6.56 -4.52 -3.79
N ARG A 99 6.25 -4.28 -5.06
CA ARG A 99 7.23 -4.11 -6.15
C ARG A 99 7.81 -2.69 -6.22
N ASP A 100 7.02 -1.70 -5.83
CA ASP A 100 7.41 -0.29 -5.82
C ASP A 100 8.15 0.07 -4.52
N ASN A 101 9.36 -0.50 -4.38
CA ASN A 101 10.24 -0.24 -3.24
C ASN A 101 11.55 0.42 -3.71
N PRO A 102 11.67 1.76 -3.62
CA PRO A 102 12.85 2.47 -4.11
C PRO A 102 14.14 2.10 -3.37
N ARG A 103 14.03 1.51 -2.16
CA ARG A 103 15.19 1.05 -1.39
C ARG A 103 15.71 -0.31 -1.85
N VAL A 104 14.91 -1.08 -2.58
CA VAL A 104 15.23 -2.43 -3.05
C VAL A 104 14.85 -2.55 -4.52
N PRO A 105 15.69 -2.07 -5.45
CA PRO A 105 15.39 -2.11 -6.90
C PRO A 105 15.04 -3.51 -7.42
N SER A 106 15.59 -4.56 -6.84
CA SER A 106 15.27 -5.95 -7.17
C SER A 106 13.85 -6.39 -6.75
N ALA A 107 13.14 -5.61 -5.94
CA ALA A 107 11.74 -5.88 -5.61
C ALA A 107 10.84 -5.90 -6.86
N ALA A 108 11.18 -5.13 -7.89
CA ALA A 108 10.51 -5.12 -9.19
C ALA A 108 10.53 -6.48 -9.91
N LEU A 109 11.47 -7.38 -9.57
CA LEU A 109 11.54 -8.73 -10.11
C LEU A 109 10.65 -9.73 -9.40
N SER A 110 9.99 -9.34 -8.31
CA SER A 110 9.06 -10.22 -7.60
C SER A 110 7.78 -10.42 -8.41
N ARG A 111 7.41 -11.69 -8.61
CA ARG A 111 6.18 -12.12 -9.28
C ARG A 111 5.08 -12.50 -8.27
N GLY A 112 5.32 -12.22 -6.98
CA GLY A 112 4.38 -12.52 -5.91
C GLY A 112 2.99 -11.93 -6.18
N LEU A 113 1.96 -12.69 -5.80
CA LEU A 113 0.55 -12.37 -5.98
C LEU A 113 -0.09 -12.00 -4.65
N ALA A 114 -1.18 -11.23 -4.74
CA ALA A 114 -2.09 -10.98 -3.63
C ALA A 114 -3.54 -11.13 -4.11
N GLY A 115 -4.37 -11.77 -3.31
CA GLY A 115 -5.77 -11.98 -3.70
C GLY A 115 -6.57 -12.77 -2.68
N ILE A 116 -7.79 -13.12 -3.08
CA ILE A 116 -8.73 -13.89 -2.28
C ILE A 116 -8.77 -15.31 -2.80
N VAL A 117 -8.61 -16.26 -1.89
CA VAL A 117 -8.82 -17.69 -2.11
C VAL A 117 -10.18 -18.08 -1.53
N GLU A 118 -10.97 -18.77 -2.31
CA GLU A 118 -12.25 -19.34 -1.88
C GLU A 118 -12.17 -20.86 -1.96
N HIS A 119 -12.35 -21.54 -0.83
CA HIS A 119 -12.31 -22.99 -0.77
C HIS A 119 -13.31 -23.54 0.23
N ARG A 120 -14.18 -24.46 -0.22
CA ARG A 120 -15.21 -25.12 0.62
C ARG A 120 -16.06 -24.16 1.45
N GLY A 121 -16.41 -23.00 0.86
CA GLY A 121 -17.20 -21.97 1.54
C GLY A 121 -16.43 -21.06 2.49
N SER A 122 -15.13 -21.31 2.67
CA SER A 122 -14.24 -20.43 3.42
C SER A 122 -13.52 -19.45 2.49
N ARG A 123 -13.26 -18.23 2.97
CA ARG A 123 -12.55 -17.19 2.23
C ARG A 123 -11.31 -16.73 3.03
N ALA A 124 -10.18 -16.62 2.37
CA ALA A 124 -8.95 -16.12 2.95
C ALA A 124 -8.21 -15.16 2.00
N PHE A 125 -7.57 -14.17 2.56
CA PHE A 125 -6.60 -13.34 1.84
C PHE A 125 -5.27 -14.10 1.76
N VAL A 126 -4.69 -14.20 0.57
CA VAL A 126 -3.35 -14.78 0.35
C VAL A 126 -2.39 -13.71 -0.16
N LEU A 127 -1.14 -13.77 0.34
CA LEU A 127 -0.03 -12.93 -0.10
C LEU A 127 1.21 -13.77 -0.32
N ASN A 128 1.83 -13.67 -1.50
CA ASN A 128 3.15 -14.23 -1.74
C ASN A 128 4.22 -13.18 -1.44
N ALA A 129 4.94 -13.35 -0.34
CA ALA A 129 6.08 -12.53 0.06
C ALA A 129 7.40 -13.09 -0.48
N PRO A 130 8.43 -12.25 -0.73
CA PRO A 130 9.77 -12.73 -1.04
C PRO A 130 10.35 -13.58 0.09
N GLY A 131 11.21 -14.55 -0.25
CA GLY A 131 11.86 -15.43 0.73
C GLY A 131 13.02 -14.82 1.52
N SER A 132 13.36 -13.57 1.31
CA SER A 132 14.39 -12.88 2.08
C SER A 132 13.82 -12.23 3.34
N VAL A 133 14.62 -12.18 4.40
CA VAL A 133 14.28 -11.52 5.67
C VAL A 133 13.82 -10.06 5.45
N GLY A 134 14.52 -9.32 4.57
CA GLY A 134 14.16 -7.96 4.19
C GLY A 134 12.81 -7.90 3.46
N GLY A 135 12.63 -8.77 2.46
CA GLY A 135 11.40 -8.83 1.66
C GLY A 135 10.17 -9.19 2.49
N VAL A 136 10.31 -10.13 3.44
CA VAL A 136 9.23 -10.45 4.39
C VAL A 136 8.88 -9.26 5.27
N ARG A 137 9.89 -8.56 5.80
CA ARG A 137 9.66 -7.37 6.63
C ARG A 137 8.91 -6.28 5.88
N ASP A 138 9.33 -6.04 4.63
CA ASP A 138 8.69 -5.03 3.77
C ASP A 138 7.26 -5.44 3.41
N ALA A 139 7.04 -6.72 3.07
CA ALA A 139 5.72 -7.24 2.73
C ALA A 139 4.75 -7.15 3.91
N VAL A 140 5.15 -7.58 5.10
CA VAL A 140 4.31 -7.49 6.30
C VAL A 140 4.10 -6.03 6.71
N GLY A 141 5.12 -5.19 6.61
CA GLY A 141 5.01 -3.75 6.86
C GLY A 141 3.99 -3.06 5.94
N ALA A 142 3.97 -3.45 4.67
CA ALA A 142 3.04 -2.91 3.69
C ALA A 142 1.60 -3.40 3.89
N VAL A 143 1.42 -4.71 4.18
CA VAL A 143 0.09 -5.33 4.25
C VAL A 143 -0.52 -5.28 5.64
N GLY A 144 0.27 -5.40 6.69
CA GLY A 144 -0.20 -5.50 8.08
C GLY A 144 -1.23 -4.45 8.48
N PRO A 145 -0.99 -3.14 8.24
CA PRO A 145 -1.95 -2.08 8.57
C PRO A 145 -3.29 -2.18 7.81
N ARG A 146 -3.35 -2.98 6.75
CA ARG A 146 -4.52 -3.15 5.88
C ARG A 146 -5.32 -4.41 6.18
N LEU A 147 -4.77 -5.33 6.99
CA LEU A 147 -5.38 -6.65 7.25
C LEU A 147 -6.77 -6.54 7.86
N ALA A 148 -6.98 -5.65 8.84
CA ALA A 148 -8.29 -5.47 9.45
C ALA A 148 -9.34 -5.12 8.38
N HIS A 149 -9.05 -4.14 7.53
CA HIS A 149 -9.95 -3.71 6.46
C HIS A 149 -10.18 -4.79 5.39
N ILE A 150 -9.14 -5.56 5.03
CA ILE A 150 -9.27 -6.70 4.11
C ILE A 150 -10.26 -7.73 4.69
N ILE A 151 -10.17 -8.02 5.98
CA ILE A 151 -11.04 -9.02 6.63
C ILE A 151 -12.46 -8.51 6.77
N GLU A 152 -12.66 -7.24 7.10
CA GLU A 152 -13.99 -6.61 7.10
C GLU A 152 -14.68 -6.75 5.74
N GLN A 153 -13.95 -6.51 4.65
CA GLN A 153 -14.48 -6.71 3.30
C GLN A 153 -14.73 -8.19 2.96
N LEU A 154 -13.91 -9.11 3.45
CA LEU A 154 -14.13 -10.55 3.28
C LEU A 154 -15.37 -11.04 4.01
N ASP A 155 -15.78 -10.37 5.09
CA ASP A 155 -16.96 -10.70 5.87
C ASP A 155 -18.24 -10.07 5.33
N ASP A 156 -18.18 -9.44 4.13
CA ASP A 156 -19.27 -8.70 3.50
C ASP A 156 -19.91 -7.69 4.46
N SER A 157 -19.09 -7.17 5.40
CA SER A 157 -19.53 -6.15 6.33
C SER A 157 -19.93 -4.92 5.52
N ASP A 158 -21.18 -4.52 5.60
CA ASP A 158 -21.67 -3.27 5.01
C ASP A 158 -20.79 -2.13 5.54
N HIS A 159 -19.96 -1.59 4.69
CA HIS A 159 -19.30 -0.34 5.02
C HIS A 159 -20.39 0.73 5.09
N PRO A 160 -20.67 1.32 6.26
CA PRO A 160 -21.28 2.62 6.23
C PRO A 160 -20.38 3.49 5.37
N LEU A 161 -20.95 4.24 4.42
CA LEU A 161 -20.26 5.17 3.53
C LEU A 161 -19.61 6.33 4.33
N ALA A 162 -19.06 6.03 5.48
CA ALA A 162 -18.15 6.89 6.20
C ALA A 162 -16.77 6.68 5.59
N PHE A 163 -16.45 7.53 4.63
CA PHE A 163 -15.06 7.82 4.31
C PHE A 163 -14.42 8.37 5.59
N THR A 164 -13.96 7.46 6.46
CA THR A 164 -13.02 7.85 7.50
C THR A 164 -11.71 8.10 6.76
N PRO A 165 -11.15 9.33 6.82
CA PRO A 165 -9.80 9.56 6.33
C PRO A 165 -8.92 8.50 6.98
N HIS A 166 -8.22 7.75 6.15
CA HIS A 166 -7.25 6.75 6.60
C HIS A 166 -6.37 7.41 7.67
N GLU A 167 -6.44 6.90 8.90
CA GLU A 167 -5.42 7.20 9.89
C GLU A 167 -4.10 6.69 9.31
N ALA A 168 -3.42 7.59 8.61
CA ALA A 168 -2.01 7.40 8.33
C ALA A 168 -1.38 7.12 9.69
N ALA A 169 -0.87 5.90 9.87
CA ALA A 169 -0.17 5.51 11.07
C ALA A 169 0.98 6.52 11.27
N THR A 170 0.68 7.59 11.97
CA THR A 170 1.67 8.51 12.50
C THR A 170 2.48 7.71 13.50
N ARG A 171 3.58 7.16 13.02
CA ARG A 171 4.66 6.75 13.90
C ARG A 171 5.08 8.03 14.65
N ARG A 172 4.48 8.25 15.81
CA ARG A 172 4.93 9.28 16.73
C ARG A 172 6.39 8.97 17.05
N VAL A 173 7.28 9.64 16.37
CA VAL A 173 8.59 9.90 16.94
C VAL A 173 8.29 10.79 18.14
N GLN A 174 8.41 10.23 19.33
CA GLN A 174 8.36 11.01 20.57
C GLN A 174 9.63 11.86 20.63
N ASN A 175 9.64 12.97 19.90
CA ASN A 175 10.47 14.09 20.29
C ASN A 175 9.67 14.86 21.36
N ARG A 176 10.08 14.72 22.60
CA ARG A 176 9.71 15.63 23.68
C ARG A 176 10.35 16.99 23.40
N GLY A 177 9.64 17.79 22.64
CA GLY A 177 9.82 19.23 22.55
C GLY A 177 8.41 19.78 22.53
N GLU A 178 8.10 20.66 23.46
CA GLU A 178 6.82 21.35 23.59
C GLU A 178 6.44 21.94 22.22
N SER A 179 5.46 21.32 21.53
CA SER A 179 4.82 21.95 20.37
C SER A 179 3.90 23.02 20.91
N ASP A 180 4.30 24.27 20.71
CA ASP A 180 3.41 25.43 20.78
C ASP A 180 2.23 25.13 19.84
N GLY A 181 1.03 24.98 20.39
CA GLY A 181 -0.18 24.45 19.73
C GLY A 181 -0.73 25.38 18.65
N ARG A 182 0.03 25.52 17.57
CA ARG A 182 -0.42 26.21 16.35
C ARG A 182 -0.87 25.15 15.35
N ASP A 183 -2.17 25.09 15.12
CA ASP A 183 -2.74 24.36 13.99
C ASP A 183 -2.08 24.86 12.70
N ALA A 184 -1.75 23.92 11.80
CA ALA A 184 -1.19 24.29 10.50
C ALA A 184 -2.13 25.23 9.77
N ALA A 185 -1.63 26.37 9.28
CA ALA A 185 -2.44 27.35 8.57
C ALA A 185 -2.58 26.94 7.10
N VAL A 186 -3.82 26.80 6.62
CA VAL A 186 -4.10 26.74 5.18
C VAL A 186 -4.03 28.18 4.65
N VAL A 187 -2.93 28.50 3.96
CA VAL A 187 -2.68 29.87 3.46
C VAL A 187 -3.31 30.12 2.10
N LEU A 188 -3.59 29.07 1.33
CA LEU A 188 -4.32 29.12 0.07
C LEU A 188 -4.93 27.74 -0.21
N ALA A 189 -6.19 27.68 -0.60
CA ALA A 189 -6.81 26.45 -1.09
C ALA A 189 -7.96 26.78 -2.03
N GLY A 190 -8.01 26.13 -3.19
CA GLY A 190 -9.09 26.31 -4.14
C GLY A 190 -8.75 25.93 -5.58
N VAL A 191 -9.57 26.41 -6.52
CA VAL A 191 -9.39 26.22 -7.96
C VAL A 191 -9.20 27.58 -8.65
N SER A 192 -8.49 27.62 -9.80
CA SER A 192 -8.20 28.85 -10.52
C SER A 192 -8.17 28.65 -12.02
N ARG A 193 -8.69 29.60 -12.76
CA ARG A 193 -8.53 29.65 -14.22
C ARG A 193 -7.19 30.23 -14.66
N GLN A 194 -6.47 30.88 -13.76
CA GLN A 194 -5.14 31.42 -14.04
C GLN A 194 -4.09 30.32 -13.95
N ALA A 195 -2.98 30.50 -14.65
CA ALA A 195 -1.83 29.61 -14.54
C ALA A 195 -1.33 29.54 -13.10
N VAL A 196 -0.98 28.34 -12.66
CA VAL A 196 -0.48 28.09 -11.29
C VAL A 196 0.99 28.49 -11.22
N ASP A 197 1.28 29.53 -10.44
CA ASP A 197 2.65 29.93 -10.11
C ASP A 197 3.14 29.14 -8.89
N VAL A 198 3.93 28.10 -9.17
CA VAL A 198 4.51 27.21 -8.15
C VAL A 198 5.48 27.94 -7.24
N GLY A 199 6.25 28.92 -7.78
CA GLY A 199 7.18 29.71 -7.00
C GLY A 199 6.46 30.54 -5.93
N ARG A 200 5.37 31.20 -6.33
CA ARG A 200 4.52 31.96 -5.40
C ARG A 200 3.87 31.06 -4.34
N LEU A 201 3.44 29.85 -4.69
CA LEU A 201 2.91 28.91 -3.70
C LEU A 201 3.97 28.51 -2.68
N ALA A 202 5.20 28.24 -3.12
CA ALA A 202 6.32 27.94 -2.24
C ALA A 202 6.65 29.12 -1.29
N GLU A 203 6.61 30.35 -1.78
CA GLU A 203 6.79 31.55 -0.94
C GLU A 203 5.71 31.68 0.12
N LEU A 204 4.45 31.41 -0.21
CA LEU A 204 3.32 31.51 0.72
C LEU A 204 3.43 30.53 1.91
N VAL A 205 3.95 29.33 1.68
CA VAL A 205 4.12 28.32 2.74
C VAL A 205 5.44 28.46 3.48
N GLY A 206 6.42 29.18 2.93
CA GLY A 206 7.71 29.43 3.56
C GLY A 206 7.58 30.20 4.87
N THR A 207 8.27 29.74 5.91
CA THR A 207 8.42 30.46 7.19
C THR A 207 9.83 30.27 7.73
N PRO A 208 10.34 31.20 8.54
CA PRO A 208 11.64 31.02 9.19
C PRO A 208 11.71 29.78 10.11
N ALA A 209 10.57 29.28 10.55
CA ALA A 209 10.48 28.11 11.40
C ALA A 209 10.36 26.77 10.62
N ALA A 210 10.12 26.82 9.29
CA ALA A 210 10.02 25.63 8.46
C ALA A 210 11.41 25.23 7.95
N GLY A 211 11.88 24.04 8.33
CA GLY A 211 13.16 23.51 7.87
C GLY A 211 13.14 22.96 6.44
N ALA A 212 11.96 22.73 5.85
CA ALA A 212 11.80 22.24 4.49
C ALA A 212 10.44 22.63 3.91
N ILE A 213 10.38 22.73 2.58
CA ILE A 213 9.15 22.88 1.79
C ILE A 213 9.06 21.68 0.86
N VAL A 214 7.92 20.98 0.86
CA VAL A 214 7.62 19.91 -0.08
C VAL A 214 6.61 20.42 -1.08
N THR A 215 6.91 20.29 -2.37
CA THR A 215 6.03 20.71 -3.46
C THR A 215 5.63 19.49 -4.29
N PHE A 216 4.33 19.26 -4.42
CA PHE A 216 3.77 18.33 -5.41
C PHE A 216 3.23 19.16 -6.58
N ARG A 217 3.65 18.80 -7.80
CA ARG A 217 3.25 19.49 -9.03
C ARG A 217 2.75 18.48 -10.05
N GLY A 218 1.47 18.57 -10.43
CA GLY A 218 0.92 17.92 -11.61
C GLY A 218 1.15 18.76 -12.85
N GLN A 219 1.42 18.13 -13.99
CA GLN A 219 1.56 18.78 -15.28
C GLN A 219 0.74 18.06 -16.34
N VAL A 220 0.25 18.79 -17.33
CA VAL A 220 -0.41 18.20 -18.51
C VAL A 220 0.64 17.45 -19.32
N ARG A 221 0.45 16.16 -19.49
CA ARG A 221 1.34 15.28 -20.25
C ARG A 221 0.92 15.20 -21.73
N ASP A 222 1.86 14.87 -22.59
CA ASP A 222 1.67 14.79 -24.05
C ASP A 222 0.96 13.54 -24.56
N HIS A 223 0.57 12.64 -23.66
CA HIS A 223 -0.12 11.39 -24.00
C HIS A 223 -1.11 10.97 -22.92
N ASP A 224 -2.18 10.28 -23.35
CA ASP A 224 -3.13 9.60 -22.47
C ASP A 224 -3.67 8.34 -23.15
N GLU A 225 -3.60 7.18 -22.47
CA GLU A 225 -4.00 5.86 -23.00
C GLU A 225 -3.45 5.56 -24.41
N GLY A 226 -2.20 5.96 -24.68
CA GLY A 226 -1.54 5.77 -25.97
C GLY A 226 -1.97 6.76 -27.08
N ARG A 227 -2.75 7.79 -26.74
CA ARG A 227 -3.15 8.87 -27.66
C ARG A 227 -2.32 10.12 -27.37
N ALA A 228 -1.98 10.85 -28.42
CA ALA A 228 -1.32 12.15 -28.27
C ALA A 228 -2.31 13.18 -27.69
N VAL A 229 -1.85 13.92 -26.71
CA VAL A 229 -2.56 15.04 -26.08
C VAL A 229 -1.84 16.33 -26.46
N VAL A 230 -2.60 17.36 -26.83
CA VAL A 230 -2.08 18.70 -27.13
C VAL A 230 -2.42 19.67 -25.99
N ALA A 231 -3.63 19.56 -25.48
CA ALA A 231 -4.15 20.37 -24.40
C ALA A 231 -5.26 19.63 -23.66
N ILE A 232 -5.62 20.10 -22.48
CA ILE A 232 -6.77 19.61 -21.69
C ILE A 232 -7.63 20.80 -21.28
N ASP A 233 -8.94 20.63 -21.37
CA ASP A 233 -9.90 21.58 -20.79
C ASP A 233 -10.46 20.98 -19.49
N TYR A 234 -10.09 21.57 -18.35
CA TYR A 234 -10.58 21.16 -17.04
C TYR A 234 -11.87 21.88 -16.68
N GLU A 235 -12.96 21.14 -16.52
CA GLU A 235 -14.21 21.66 -15.96
C GLU A 235 -14.31 21.25 -14.48
N ALA A 236 -14.43 22.24 -13.59
CA ALA A 236 -14.54 21.99 -12.17
C ALA A 236 -16.01 21.89 -11.75
N HIS A 237 -16.31 20.96 -10.83
CA HIS A 237 -17.60 20.93 -10.17
C HIS A 237 -17.86 22.25 -9.43
N PRO A 238 -19.11 22.77 -9.34
CA PRO A 238 -19.41 24.01 -8.64
C PRO A 238 -18.87 24.08 -7.21
N ASP A 239 -18.82 22.95 -6.50
CA ASP A 239 -18.33 22.87 -5.12
C ASP A 239 -16.82 22.59 -5.00
N ALA A 240 -16.09 22.53 -6.12
CA ALA A 240 -14.68 22.12 -6.13
C ALA A 240 -13.82 22.97 -5.19
N ASP A 241 -14.06 24.27 -5.14
CA ASP A 241 -13.32 25.21 -4.27
C ASP A 241 -13.51 24.86 -2.78
N ALA A 242 -14.74 24.59 -2.37
CA ALA A 242 -15.06 24.19 -0.99
C ALA A 242 -14.48 22.83 -0.65
N VAL A 243 -14.49 21.88 -1.59
CA VAL A 243 -13.93 20.54 -1.41
C VAL A 243 -12.41 20.61 -1.26
N VAL A 244 -11.72 21.35 -2.12
CA VAL A 244 -10.25 21.52 -2.04
C VAL A 244 -9.85 22.17 -0.73
N ARG A 245 -10.59 23.19 -0.27
CA ARG A 245 -10.35 23.84 1.02
C ARG A 245 -10.48 22.85 2.18
N ARG A 246 -11.55 22.07 2.22
CA ARG A 246 -11.76 21.05 3.26
C ARG A 246 -10.64 20.00 3.27
N ILE A 247 -10.21 19.53 2.11
CA ILE A 247 -9.09 18.57 1.99
C ILE A 247 -7.80 19.19 2.52
N ALA A 248 -7.53 20.45 2.21
CA ALA A 248 -6.36 21.16 2.70
C ALA A 248 -6.37 21.31 4.23
N GLU A 249 -7.53 21.62 4.82
CA GLU A 249 -7.71 21.72 6.27
C GLU A 249 -7.54 20.36 6.97
N ASP A 250 -8.06 19.28 6.37
CA ASP A 250 -7.89 17.91 6.88
C ASP A 250 -6.41 17.51 6.84
N ALA A 251 -5.72 17.79 5.73
CA ALA A 251 -4.29 17.56 5.60
C ALA A 251 -3.47 18.39 6.61
N ALA A 252 -3.86 19.62 6.86
CA ALA A 252 -3.22 20.49 7.84
C ALA A 252 -3.27 19.87 9.25
N ARG A 253 -4.43 19.34 9.67
CA ARG A 253 -4.59 18.70 10.98
C ARG A 253 -3.76 17.43 11.16
N GLY A 254 -3.49 16.67 10.08
CA GLY A 254 -2.83 15.37 10.14
C GLY A 254 -1.34 15.36 9.82
N SER A 255 -0.81 16.39 9.17
CA SER A 255 0.55 16.35 8.60
C SER A 255 1.65 16.89 9.51
N GLY A 256 1.33 17.70 10.52
CA GLY A 256 2.32 18.44 11.30
C GLY A 256 3.04 19.56 10.50
N ALA A 257 2.55 19.88 9.31
CA ALA A 257 3.05 21.00 8.52
C ALA A 257 2.70 22.34 9.18
N SER A 258 3.56 23.33 9.10
CA SER A 258 3.28 24.67 9.63
C SER A 258 2.33 25.46 8.71
N ARG A 259 2.43 25.27 7.40
CA ARG A 259 1.57 25.91 6.38
C ARG A 259 1.31 24.98 5.21
N ILE A 260 0.10 25.08 4.62
CA ILE A 260 -0.31 24.35 3.42
C ILE A 260 -0.90 25.33 2.40
N ALA A 261 -0.53 25.16 1.14
CA ALA A 261 -1.18 25.79 0.00
C ALA A 261 -1.56 24.72 -1.03
N VAL A 262 -2.79 24.78 -1.55
CA VAL A 262 -3.30 23.87 -2.59
C VAL A 262 -4.05 24.68 -3.64
N LEU A 263 -3.63 24.54 -4.90
CA LEU A 263 -4.30 25.19 -6.02
C LEU A 263 -4.38 24.23 -7.20
N HIS A 264 -5.56 24.08 -7.79
CA HIS A 264 -5.77 23.32 -9.01
C HIS A 264 -6.22 24.24 -10.14
N ARG A 265 -5.63 24.08 -11.34
CA ARG A 265 -6.03 24.86 -12.52
C ARG A 265 -7.31 24.33 -13.11
N THR A 266 -8.15 25.22 -13.61
CA THR A 266 -9.34 24.92 -14.40
C THR A 266 -9.30 25.66 -15.73
N GLY A 267 -10.13 25.27 -16.71
CA GLY A 267 -10.12 25.80 -18.06
C GLY A 267 -9.01 25.19 -18.90
N HIS A 268 -8.57 25.90 -19.92
CA HIS A 268 -7.62 25.42 -20.92
C HIS A 268 -6.20 25.34 -20.36
N ALA A 269 -5.51 24.21 -20.57
CA ALA A 269 -4.13 23.99 -20.20
C ALA A 269 -3.40 23.21 -21.30
N GLU A 270 -2.26 23.73 -21.75
CA GLU A 270 -1.41 23.07 -22.76
C GLU A 270 -0.48 22.04 -22.14
N VAL A 271 0.10 21.18 -22.97
CA VAL A 271 1.12 20.22 -22.50
C VAL A 271 2.29 20.95 -21.86
N GLY A 272 2.65 20.50 -20.63
CA GLY A 272 3.68 21.12 -19.81
C GLY A 272 3.16 22.16 -18.81
N ASP A 273 1.92 22.63 -18.96
CA ASP A 273 1.30 23.50 -17.98
C ASP A 273 1.09 22.81 -16.65
N VAL A 274 1.19 23.56 -15.56
CA VAL A 274 0.88 23.07 -14.20
C VAL A 274 -0.64 23.11 -14.01
N ALA A 275 -1.20 21.98 -13.55
CA ALA A 275 -2.63 21.78 -13.36
C ALA A 275 -3.04 21.64 -11.88
#